data_7854ad83099730a3b5cdb2145f83dcfe
#
_entry.id   7854ad83099730a3b5cdb2145f83dcfe
#
_cell.length_a   1.000
_cell.length_b   1.000
_cell.length_c   1.000
_cell.angle_alpha   90.00
_cell.angle_beta   90.00
_cell.angle_gamma   90.00
#
_symmetry.space_group_name_H-M   'P 1'
#
loop_
_entity.id
_entity.type
_entity.pdbx_description
1 polymer ?
#
loop_
_entity_poly.entity_id
_entity_poly.type
_entity_poly.pdbx_seq_one_letter_code
_entity_poly.pdbx_strand_id
1 'polypeptide(L)'
;MHAIRCLGLVGLLAATAVVQAAPVTYTLDPDHTQVLFSWSHFGYSNPGAYLGLGSGTLVFDEQHPERSSVRVSLPLSELDTHVAALNMHLQQADFLDAAKYPQVTFQSTRVQPLGGNKFKVTGDLTMHGVTRSVALDATLNRVGVHPMSKRQSIGFGATTQIKRSEFGVGAYVPNVGDELTVRITAEGAVAAAAQK
;
A
#
# COMPACT_ATOMS: atom_id res chain seq x y z
N MET A 1 -52.00 -55.34 -31.00
CA MET A 1 -51.47 -54.95 -29.70
C MET A 1 -50.06 -54.43 -29.93
N HIS A 2 -49.89 -53.12 -30.03
CA HIS A 2 -48.58 -52.49 -30.25
C HIS A 2 -48.14 -51.77 -28.94
N ALA A 3 -47.05 -52.25 -28.35
CA ALA A 3 -46.47 -51.64 -27.15
C ALA A 3 -45.50 -50.51 -27.54
N ILE A 4 -45.81 -49.26 -27.18
CA ILE A 4 -44.96 -48.08 -27.34
C ILE A 4 -44.00 -48.06 -26.16
N ARG A 5 -42.69 -48.21 -26.42
CA ARG A 5 -41.61 -47.97 -25.43
C ARG A 5 -41.22 -46.49 -25.44
N CYS A 6 -41.58 -45.78 -24.38
CA CYS A 6 -41.05 -44.42 -24.11
C CYS A 6 -39.61 -44.53 -23.63
N LEU A 7 -38.66 -44.02 -24.41
CA LEU A 7 -37.27 -43.85 -24.01
C LEU A 7 -37.16 -42.50 -23.29
N GLY A 8 -36.98 -42.52 -21.98
CA GLY A 8 -36.72 -41.33 -21.18
C GLY A 8 -35.28 -40.85 -21.37
N LEU A 9 -35.11 -39.65 -21.93
CA LEU A 9 -33.82 -38.97 -22.08
C LEU A 9 -33.45 -38.33 -20.74
N VAL A 10 -32.51 -38.92 -19.99
CA VAL A 10 -31.96 -38.32 -18.77
C VAL A 10 -30.88 -37.31 -19.18
N GLY A 11 -31.23 -36.05 -19.14
CA GLY A 11 -30.27 -34.97 -19.38
C GLY A 11 -29.28 -34.81 -18.20
N LEU A 12 -28.03 -35.13 -18.44
CA LEU A 12 -26.93 -34.91 -17.48
C LEU A 12 -26.57 -33.42 -17.47
N LEU A 13 -27.01 -32.67 -16.46
CA LEU A 13 -26.53 -31.27 -16.22
C LEU A 13 -25.10 -31.34 -15.67
N ALA A 14 -24.12 -31.05 -16.52
CA ALA A 14 -22.75 -30.85 -16.10
C ALA A 14 -22.65 -29.49 -15.39
N ALA A 15 -22.51 -29.50 -14.07
CA ALA A 15 -22.19 -28.30 -13.30
C ALA A 15 -20.73 -27.88 -13.60
N THR A 16 -20.54 -26.80 -14.36
CA THR A 16 -19.23 -26.19 -14.55
C THR A 16 -18.82 -25.53 -13.25
N ALA A 17 -17.87 -26.10 -12.53
CA ALA A 17 -17.24 -25.45 -11.40
C ALA A 17 -16.48 -24.22 -11.91
N VAL A 18 -16.91 -23.03 -11.53
CA VAL A 18 -16.16 -21.80 -11.76
C VAL A 18 -14.94 -21.87 -10.85
N VAL A 19 -13.75 -22.10 -11.42
CA VAL A 19 -12.49 -21.99 -10.68
C VAL A 19 -12.28 -20.53 -10.38
N GLN A 20 -12.55 -20.12 -9.15
CA GLN A 20 -12.28 -18.78 -8.66
C GLN A 20 -10.78 -18.63 -8.46
N ALA A 21 -10.16 -17.64 -9.11
CA ALA A 21 -8.76 -17.35 -8.91
C ALA A 21 -8.55 -16.93 -7.43
N ALA A 22 -7.58 -17.55 -6.77
CA ALA A 22 -7.26 -17.23 -5.38
C ALA A 22 -6.52 -15.87 -5.30
N PRO A 23 -6.64 -15.13 -4.18
CA PRO A 23 -5.86 -13.94 -3.93
C PRO A 23 -4.35 -14.21 -4.07
N VAL A 24 -3.62 -13.29 -4.67
CA VAL A 24 -2.18 -13.40 -4.89
C VAL A 24 -1.44 -12.55 -3.87
N THR A 25 -0.42 -13.15 -3.24
CA THR A 25 0.45 -12.44 -2.29
C THR A 25 1.71 -11.95 -2.98
N TYR A 26 1.98 -10.65 -2.86
CA TYR A 26 3.16 -9.98 -3.36
C TYR A 26 4.00 -9.48 -2.20
N THR A 27 5.31 -9.71 -2.26
CA THR A 27 6.28 -9.00 -1.42
C THR A 27 6.63 -7.70 -2.11
N LEU A 28 6.48 -6.57 -1.41
CA LEU A 28 6.85 -5.28 -1.95
C LEU A 28 8.37 -5.16 -2.06
N ASP A 29 8.81 -4.54 -3.15
CA ASP A 29 10.21 -4.34 -3.48
C ASP A 29 10.71 -3.03 -2.83
N PRO A 30 11.70 -3.06 -1.91
CA PRO A 30 12.23 -1.86 -1.28
C PRO A 30 12.88 -0.87 -2.26
N ASP A 31 13.49 -1.37 -3.33
CA ASP A 31 14.18 -0.52 -4.30
C ASP A 31 13.21 0.27 -5.19
N HIS A 32 11.98 -0.24 -5.36
CA HIS A 32 10.94 0.36 -6.22
C HIS A 32 9.69 0.82 -5.45
N THR A 33 9.74 0.78 -4.11
CA THR A 33 8.64 1.26 -3.25
C THR A 33 9.12 2.43 -2.40
N GLN A 34 8.46 3.59 -2.56
CA GLN A 34 8.86 4.82 -1.90
C GLN A 34 7.65 5.61 -1.43
N VAL A 35 7.80 6.26 -0.28
CA VAL A 35 6.85 7.27 0.22
C VAL A 35 7.53 8.63 0.15
N LEU A 36 6.99 9.51 -0.69
CA LEU A 36 7.39 10.90 -0.78
C LEU A 36 6.40 11.74 0.01
N PHE A 37 6.88 12.68 0.80
CA PHE A 37 6.00 13.63 1.47
C PHE A 37 6.60 15.03 1.44
N SER A 38 5.74 16.05 1.43
CA SER A 38 6.14 17.44 1.40
C SER A 38 5.28 18.27 2.34
N TRP A 39 5.81 19.43 2.74
CA TRP A 39 5.15 20.36 3.65
C TRP A 39 5.45 21.80 3.24
N SER A 40 4.64 22.76 3.68
CA SER A 40 4.95 24.19 3.54
C SER A 40 5.99 24.61 4.57
N HIS A 41 7.03 25.31 4.15
CA HIS A 41 8.06 25.89 5.00
C HIS A 41 7.95 27.43 5.00
N PHE A 42 7.32 27.97 6.03
CA PHE A 42 7.04 29.40 6.19
C PHE A 42 6.33 30.07 5.00
N GLY A 43 5.66 29.28 4.15
CA GLY A 43 5.06 29.79 2.92
C GLY A 43 6.04 30.10 1.78
N TYR A 44 7.35 29.99 2.00
CA TYR A 44 8.36 30.30 0.97
C TYR A 44 8.64 29.12 0.03
N SER A 45 8.54 27.90 0.52
CA SER A 45 8.86 26.71 -0.25
C SER A 45 8.09 25.49 0.27
N ASN A 46 8.08 24.42 -0.53
CA ASN A 46 7.53 23.13 -0.14
C ASN A 46 8.63 22.07 -0.23
N PRO A 47 9.51 21.97 0.78
CA PRO A 47 10.50 20.92 0.83
C PRO A 47 9.82 19.55 0.91
N GLY A 48 10.53 18.51 0.47
CA GLY A 48 10.08 17.15 0.52
C GLY A 48 11.11 16.22 1.12
N ALA A 49 10.65 15.04 1.46
CA ALA A 49 11.48 13.95 1.94
C ALA A 49 11.00 12.63 1.38
N TYR A 50 11.88 11.64 1.38
CA TYR A 50 11.61 10.24 1.06
C TYR A 50 11.67 9.42 2.33
N LEU A 51 10.78 8.42 2.43
CA LEU A 51 10.86 7.38 3.44
C LEU A 51 10.84 6.04 2.72
N GLY A 52 11.93 5.29 2.85
CA GLY A 52 12.13 4.00 2.21
C GLY A 52 11.30 2.89 2.85
N LEU A 53 11.08 1.81 2.11
CA LEU A 53 10.39 0.62 2.59
C LEU A 53 11.37 -0.32 3.29
N GLY A 54 11.10 -0.69 4.55
CA GLY A 54 11.79 -1.79 5.23
C GLY A 54 11.20 -3.15 4.86
N SER A 55 9.88 -3.26 4.91
CA SER A 55 9.16 -4.46 4.50
C SER A 55 7.72 -4.15 4.11
N GLY A 56 7.17 -4.97 3.22
CA GLY A 56 5.77 -4.82 2.80
C GLY A 56 5.21 -6.09 2.18
N THR A 57 3.93 -6.32 2.45
CA THR A 57 3.15 -7.40 1.84
C THR A 57 1.84 -6.85 1.34
N LEU A 58 1.50 -7.19 0.11
CA LEU A 58 0.22 -6.91 -0.53
C LEU A 58 -0.45 -8.22 -0.90
N VAL A 59 -1.66 -8.45 -0.43
CA VAL A 59 -2.53 -9.50 -0.91
C VAL A 59 -3.54 -8.86 -1.86
N PHE A 60 -3.57 -9.27 -3.12
CA PHE A 60 -4.46 -8.71 -4.12
C PHE A 60 -5.40 -9.79 -4.68
N ASP A 61 -6.70 -9.55 -4.55
CA ASP A 61 -7.77 -10.33 -5.16
C ASP A 61 -8.33 -9.52 -6.33
N GLU A 62 -8.01 -9.93 -7.55
CA GLU A 62 -8.42 -9.22 -8.75
C GLU A 62 -9.93 -9.33 -9.00
N GLN A 63 -10.56 -10.44 -8.59
CA GLN A 63 -11.99 -10.67 -8.76
C GLN A 63 -12.83 -10.04 -7.65
N HIS A 64 -12.26 -9.95 -6.44
CA HIS A 64 -12.88 -9.37 -5.26
C HIS A 64 -11.92 -8.38 -4.58
N PRO A 65 -11.64 -7.23 -5.20
CA PRO A 65 -10.64 -6.28 -4.70
C PRO A 65 -10.88 -5.80 -3.27
N GLU A 66 -12.13 -5.84 -2.79
CA GLU A 66 -12.49 -5.54 -1.39
C GLU A 66 -11.90 -6.51 -0.37
N ARG A 67 -11.42 -7.69 -0.82
CA ARG A 67 -10.71 -8.69 0.01
C ARG A 67 -9.20 -8.48 0.02
N SER A 68 -8.71 -7.53 -0.76
CA SER A 68 -7.29 -7.19 -0.80
C SER A 68 -6.83 -6.52 0.49
N SER A 69 -5.54 -6.64 0.79
CA SER A 69 -4.95 -6.00 1.95
C SER A 69 -3.50 -5.63 1.73
N VAL A 70 -3.01 -4.60 2.43
CA VAL A 70 -1.61 -4.19 2.41
C VAL A 70 -1.12 -3.92 3.82
N ARG A 71 0.12 -4.33 4.10
CA ARG A 71 0.85 -4.00 5.32
C ARG A 71 2.26 -3.57 4.93
N VAL A 72 2.72 -2.46 5.51
CA VAL A 72 4.08 -1.95 5.32
C VAL A 72 4.70 -1.51 6.62
N SER A 73 6.03 -1.59 6.68
CA SER A 73 6.88 -1.00 7.72
C SER A 73 7.96 -0.16 7.05
N LEU A 74 8.09 1.08 7.49
CA LEU A 74 8.94 2.14 6.94
C LEU A 74 9.89 2.59 8.06
N PRO A 75 11.13 2.09 8.12
CA PRO A 75 12.08 2.46 9.17
C PRO A 75 12.52 3.91 9.01
N LEU A 76 12.58 4.66 10.10
CA LEU A 76 13.02 6.07 10.09
C LEU A 76 14.50 6.22 9.75
N SER A 77 15.29 5.15 9.77
CA SER A 77 16.66 5.13 9.23
C SER A 77 16.73 5.37 7.72
N GLU A 78 15.62 5.09 7.00
CA GLU A 78 15.50 5.31 5.55
C GLU A 78 14.91 6.69 5.20
N LEU A 79 14.82 7.60 6.19
CA LEU A 79 14.37 8.97 5.95
C LEU A 79 15.46 9.78 5.27
N ASP A 80 15.15 10.37 4.11
CA ASP A 80 16.05 11.24 3.38
C ASP A 80 15.36 12.52 2.89
N THR A 81 15.86 13.66 3.37
CA THR A 81 15.49 15.02 2.92
C THR A 81 16.52 15.61 1.98
N HIS A 82 17.56 14.87 1.60
CA HIS A 82 18.77 15.35 0.92
C HIS A 82 19.57 16.41 1.71
N VAL A 83 19.24 16.63 3.00
CA VAL A 83 19.93 17.53 3.91
C VAL A 83 20.24 16.76 5.20
N ALA A 84 21.49 16.37 5.39
CA ALA A 84 21.90 15.51 6.50
C ALA A 84 21.51 16.08 7.89
N ALA A 85 21.65 17.40 8.09
CA ALA A 85 21.25 18.05 9.33
C ALA A 85 19.74 17.96 9.57
N LEU A 86 18.91 18.05 8.52
CA LEU A 86 17.47 17.91 8.63
C LEU A 86 17.06 16.46 8.89
N ASN A 87 17.73 15.48 8.25
CA ASN A 87 17.52 14.05 8.53
C ASN A 87 17.74 13.76 10.04
N MET A 88 18.82 14.28 10.60
CA MET A 88 19.09 14.13 12.04
C MET A 88 18.05 14.85 12.90
N HIS A 89 17.65 16.07 12.54
CA HIS A 89 16.70 16.86 13.31
C HIS A 89 15.30 16.23 13.33
N LEU A 90 14.81 15.72 12.19
CA LEU A 90 13.51 15.06 12.11
C LEU A 90 13.44 13.78 12.93
N GLN A 91 14.56 13.15 13.27
CA GLN A 91 14.61 11.95 14.09
C GLN A 91 14.68 12.24 15.61
N GLN A 92 14.83 13.50 16.03
CA GLN A 92 14.89 13.88 17.44
C GLN A 92 13.54 13.76 18.15
N ALA A 93 13.59 13.83 19.49
CA ALA A 93 12.43 13.63 20.36
C ALA A 93 11.32 14.69 20.19
N ASP A 94 11.64 15.89 19.71
CA ASP A 94 10.69 16.96 19.42
C ASP A 94 10.00 16.82 18.04
N PHE A 95 10.39 15.80 17.25
CA PHE A 95 9.77 15.44 15.97
C PHE A 95 9.30 13.98 15.96
N LEU A 96 10.04 13.08 15.31
CA LEU A 96 9.62 11.68 15.10
C LEU A 96 10.07 10.75 16.22
N ASP A 97 10.98 11.20 17.11
CA ASP A 97 11.53 10.42 18.22
C ASP A 97 11.93 8.99 17.80
N ALA A 98 12.82 8.92 16.79
CA ALA A 98 13.21 7.66 16.16
C ALA A 98 13.86 6.67 17.14
N ALA A 99 14.44 7.15 18.25
CA ALA A 99 14.99 6.31 19.31
C ALA A 99 13.90 5.50 20.01
N LYS A 100 12.71 6.06 20.16
CA LYS A 100 11.56 5.43 20.82
C LYS A 100 10.60 4.79 19.79
N TYR A 101 10.45 5.40 18.64
CA TYR A 101 9.53 4.99 17.58
C TYR A 101 10.28 4.83 16.26
N PRO A 102 11.06 3.75 16.09
CA PRO A 102 12.02 3.62 14.98
C PRO A 102 11.39 3.43 13.60
N GLN A 103 10.07 3.27 13.53
CA GLN A 103 9.38 3.00 12.25
C GLN A 103 7.99 3.62 12.20
N VAL A 104 7.56 3.91 10.98
CA VAL A 104 6.17 4.21 10.63
C VAL A 104 5.56 2.94 10.05
N THR A 105 4.32 2.61 10.42
CA THR A 105 3.63 1.42 9.88
C THR A 105 2.27 1.78 9.33
N PHE A 106 1.84 1.08 8.29
CA PHE A 106 0.48 1.16 7.78
C PHE A 106 -0.08 -0.24 7.56
N GLN A 107 -1.33 -0.44 7.99
CA GLN A 107 -2.08 -1.66 7.74
C GLN A 107 -3.48 -1.31 7.25
N SER A 108 -3.84 -1.76 6.06
CA SER A 108 -5.20 -1.56 5.54
C SER A 108 -6.23 -2.29 6.39
N THR A 109 -7.36 -1.61 6.61
CA THR A 109 -8.55 -2.15 7.29
C THR A 109 -9.71 -2.32 6.31
N ARG A 110 -9.68 -1.61 5.19
CA ARG A 110 -10.70 -1.67 4.15
C ARG A 110 -10.13 -1.28 2.79
N VAL A 111 -10.50 -2.04 1.77
CA VAL A 111 -10.28 -1.68 0.36
C VAL A 111 -11.64 -1.52 -0.31
N GLN A 112 -11.87 -0.38 -0.95
CA GLN A 112 -13.10 -0.06 -1.67
C GLN A 112 -12.76 0.19 -3.14
N PRO A 113 -13.22 -0.66 -4.07
CA PRO A 113 -13.11 -0.40 -5.50
C PRO A 113 -13.96 0.83 -5.88
N LEU A 114 -13.41 1.71 -6.70
CA LEU A 114 -14.09 2.92 -7.21
C LEU A 114 -14.40 2.84 -8.71
N GLY A 115 -14.13 1.68 -9.30
CA GLY A 115 -14.27 1.43 -10.73
C GLY A 115 -12.96 1.58 -11.50
N GLY A 116 -12.82 0.82 -12.57
CA GLY A 116 -11.58 0.72 -13.34
C GLY A 116 -10.42 0.23 -12.46
N ASN A 117 -9.33 0.97 -12.47
CA ASN A 117 -8.12 0.67 -11.70
C ASN A 117 -7.97 1.52 -10.42
N LYS A 118 -9.05 2.15 -9.93
CA LYS A 118 -9.02 3.06 -8.79
C LYS A 118 -9.61 2.43 -7.54
N PHE A 119 -9.00 2.72 -6.40
CA PHE A 119 -9.37 2.19 -5.09
C PHE A 119 -9.25 3.27 -4.02
N LYS A 120 -10.12 3.20 -3.01
CA LYS A 120 -9.90 3.87 -1.72
C LYS A 120 -9.46 2.82 -0.71
N VAL A 121 -8.25 2.99 -0.20
CA VAL A 121 -7.67 2.08 0.80
C VAL A 121 -7.65 2.80 2.14
N THR A 122 -8.49 2.38 3.06
CA THR A 122 -8.49 2.88 4.45
C THR A 122 -7.65 1.96 5.30
N GLY A 123 -6.87 2.52 6.22
CA GLY A 123 -6.03 1.72 7.10
C GLY A 123 -5.50 2.52 8.29
N ASP A 124 -4.90 1.80 9.21
CA ASP A 124 -4.30 2.32 10.41
C ASP A 124 -2.85 2.71 10.13
N LEU A 125 -2.58 4.01 10.17
CA LEU A 125 -1.24 4.59 10.13
C LEU A 125 -0.75 4.80 11.55
N THR A 126 0.39 4.21 11.90
CA THR A 126 1.06 4.45 13.19
C THR A 126 2.36 5.21 12.94
N MET A 127 2.48 6.38 13.54
CA MET A 127 3.66 7.25 13.51
C MET A 127 3.84 7.88 14.88
N HIS A 128 5.08 7.98 15.36
CA HIS A 128 5.39 8.57 16.68
C HIS A 128 4.57 7.96 17.83
N GLY A 129 4.29 6.64 17.77
CA GLY A 129 3.48 5.91 18.75
C GLY A 129 1.98 6.19 18.71
N VAL A 130 1.50 7.04 17.81
CA VAL A 130 0.07 7.37 17.65
C VAL A 130 -0.48 6.70 16.42
N THR A 131 -1.63 6.04 16.54
CA THR A 131 -2.35 5.41 15.44
C THR A 131 -3.56 6.23 15.03
N ARG A 132 -3.74 6.46 13.73
CA ARG A 132 -4.89 7.12 13.14
C ARG A 132 -5.36 6.38 11.90
N SER A 133 -6.67 6.40 11.66
CA SER A 133 -7.23 5.91 10.39
C SER A 133 -6.98 6.92 9.28
N VAL A 134 -6.34 6.46 8.20
CA VAL A 134 -6.01 7.27 7.02
C VAL A 134 -6.58 6.61 5.78
N ALA A 135 -7.07 7.40 4.83
CA ALA A 135 -7.55 6.94 3.54
C ALA A 135 -6.55 7.31 2.43
N LEU A 136 -6.16 6.33 1.63
CA LEU A 136 -5.32 6.50 0.46
C LEU A 136 -6.18 6.44 -0.80
N ASP A 137 -5.99 7.37 -1.73
CA ASP A 137 -6.51 7.27 -3.09
C ASP A 137 -5.49 6.52 -3.94
N ALA A 138 -5.76 5.26 -4.23
CA ALA A 138 -4.83 4.34 -4.89
C ALA A 138 -5.24 4.05 -6.33
N THR A 139 -4.25 3.83 -7.19
CA THR A 139 -4.42 3.45 -8.59
C THR A 139 -3.54 2.24 -8.89
N LEU A 140 -4.13 1.17 -9.41
CA LEU A 140 -3.39 0.03 -9.94
C LEU A 140 -2.78 0.44 -11.29
N ASN A 141 -1.47 0.47 -11.35
CA ASN A 141 -0.74 0.81 -12.59
C ASN A 141 -0.66 -0.39 -13.51
N ARG A 142 -0.30 -1.55 -12.96
CA ARG A 142 -0.14 -2.79 -13.72
C ARG A 142 -0.17 -4.01 -12.81
N VAL A 143 -0.71 -5.11 -13.33
CA VAL A 143 -0.50 -6.48 -12.84
C VAL A 143 -0.10 -7.36 -14.01
N GLY A 144 0.88 -8.25 -13.84
CA GLY A 144 1.33 -9.15 -14.90
C GLY A 144 2.76 -9.65 -14.72
N VAL A 145 3.24 -10.39 -15.71
CA VAL A 145 4.62 -10.92 -15.70
C VAL A 145 5.62 -9.80 -15.98
N HIS A 146 6.56 -9.59 -15.08
CA HIS A 146 7.62 -8.59 -15.21
C HIS A 146 8.61 -8.99 -16.32
N PRO A 147 8.94 -8.09 -17.27
CA PRO A 147 9.72 -8.45 -18.47
C PRO A 147 11.14 -8.94 -18.18
N MET A 148 11.77 -8.45 -17.11
CA MET A 148 13.12 -8.80 -16.70
C MET A 148 13.15 -10.02 -15.77
N SER A 149 12.47 -9.93 -14.62
CA SER A 149 12.50 -10.96 -13.58
C SER A 149 11.64 -12.20 -13.91
N LYS A 150 10.76 -12.10 -14.93
CA LYS A 150 9.77 -13.13 -15.30
C LYS A 150 8.82 -13.55 -14.18
N ARG A 151 8.77 -12.78 -13.10
CA ARG A 151 7.87 -13.02 -11.95
C ARG A 151 6.55 -12.28 -12.16
N GLN A 152 5.47 -12.86 -11.64
CA GLN A 152 4.19 -12.15 -11.50
C GLN A 152 4.41 -10.95 -10.58
N SER A 153 4.12 -9.75 -11.09
CA SER A 153 4.40 -8.48 -10.41
C SER A 153 3.18 -7.57 -10.46
N ILE A 154 3.16 -6.61 -9.54
CA ILE A 154 2.08 -5.65 -9.39
C ILE A 154 2.67 -4.28 -9.05
N GLY A 155 2.05 -3.20 -9.55
CA GLY A 155 2.46 -1.84 -9.26
C GLY A 155 1.29 -0.92 -8.97
N PHE A 156 1.45 -0.05 -7.95
CA PHE A 156 0.46 0.94 -7.53
C PHE A 156 1.07 2.32 -7.37
N GLY A 157 0.28 3.34 -7.67
CA GLY A 157 0.48 4.69 -7.14
C GLY A 157 -0.60 5.01 -6.12
N ALA A 158 -0.29 5.82 -5.09
CA ALA A 158 -1.30 6.31 -4.18
C ALA A 158 -0.98 7.72 -3.68
N THR A 159 -2.01 8.45 -3.23
CA THR A 159 -1.86 9.78 -2.63
C THR A 159 -2.74 9.90 -1.39
N THR A 160 -2.31 10.75 -0.45
CA THR A 160 -3.13 11.17 0.69
C THR A 160 -2.61 12.50 1.25
N GLN A 161 -3.39 13.10 2.14
CA GLN A 161 -2.98 14.22 2.99
C GLN A 161 -3.20 13.83 4.44
N ILE A 162 -2.23 14.15 5.31
CA ILE A 162 -2.33 13.92 6.75
C ILE A 162 -1.87 15.16 7.49
N LYS A 163 -2.38 15.37 8.70
CA LYS A 163 -1.88 16.39 9.63
C LYS A 163 -0.89 15.75 10.61
N ARG A 164 0.36 16.18 10.57
CA ARG A 164 1.41 15.61 11.43
C ARG A 164 1.16 15.89 12.92
N SER A 165 0.47 16.98 13.25
CA SER A 165 0.07 17.29 14.64
C SER A 165 -0.88 16.24 15.23
N GLU A 166 -1.71 15.56 14.41
CA GLU A 166 -2.59 14.48 14.87
C GLU A 166 -1.81 13.24 15.34
N PHE A 167 -0.53 13.15 15.00
CA PHE A 167 0.39 12.11 15.44
C PHE A 167 1.36 12.60 16.53
N GLY A 168 1.12 13.78 17.11
CA GLY A 168 2.00 14.35 18.12
C GLY A 168 3.27 15.05 17.56
N VAL A 169 3.41 15.18 16.24
CA VAL A 169 4.54 15.80 15.56
C VAL A 169 4.16 17.24 15.19
N GLY A 170 3.89 18.08 16.19
CA GLY A 170 3.37 19.45 16.00
C GLY A 170 4.39 20.57 16.13
N ALA A 171 5.69 20.30 16.27
CA ALA A 171 6.72 21.33 16.40
C ALA A 171 6.67 22.33 15.23
N TYR A 172 6.79 23.63 15.57
CA TYR A 172 6.79 24.76 14.63
C TYR A 172 5.51 24.98 13.81
N VAL A 173 4.37 24.32 14.11
CA VAL A 173 3.07 24.63 13.51
C VAL A 173 2.62 26.01 14.03
N PRO A 174 2.07 26.90 13.18
CA PRO A 174 1.74 26.71 11.76
C PRO A 174 2.85 27.12 10.77
N ASN A 175 3.94 27.70 11.24
CA ASN A 175 4.99 28.27 10.39
C ASN A 175 5.66 27.19 9.51
N VAL A 176 5.92 26.01 10.07
CA VAL A 176 6.19 24.80 9.32
C VAL A 176 4.86 24.04 9.20
N GLY A 177 4.38 23.85 7.99
CA GLY A 177 3.04 23.38 7.69
C GLY A 177 2.66 22.08 8.43
N ASP A 178 1.44 22.05 8.91
CA ASP A 178 0.87 20.89 9.61
C ASP A 178 0.50 19.77 8.63
N GLU A 179 -0.04 20.14 7.46
CA GLU A 179 -0.45 19.21 6.42
C GLU A 179 0.74 18.68 5.65
N LEU A 180 0.84 17.37 5.58
CA LEU A 180 1.76 16.65 4.70
C LEU A 180 1.02 16.15 3.48
N THR A 181 1.46 16.54 2.30
CA THR A 181 1.04 15.92 1.03
C THR A 181 1.90 14.68 0.81
N VAL A 182 1.26 13.52 0.74
CA VAL A 182 1.94 12.22 0.61
C VAL A 182 1.68 11.62 -0.75
N ARG A 183 2.73 11.14 -1.41
CA ARG A 183 2.70 10.40 -2.65
C ARG A 183 3.46 9.09 -2.50
N ILE A 184 2.84 7.99 -2.91
CA ILE A 184 3.38 6.65 -2.80
C ILE A 184 3.54 6.06 -4.19
N THR A 185 4.67 5.43 -4.45
CA THR A 185 4.85 4.47 -5.52
C THR A 185 5.23 3.13 -4.92
N ALA A 186 4.60 2.05 -5.37
CA ALA A 186 4.81 0.72 -4.83
C ALA A 186 4.86 -0.31 -5.94
N GLU A 187 5.86 -1.15 -5.89
CA GLU A 187 6.03 -2.30 -6.76
C GLU A 187 6.24 -3.56 -5.91
N GLY A 188 5.70 -4.68 -6.37
CA GLY A 188 5.86 -5.95 -5.67
C GLY A 188 5.83 -7.13 -6.62
N ALA A 189 6.37 -8.25 -6.16
CA ALA A 189 6.39 -9.49 -6.92
C ALA A 189 6.06 -10.70 -6.04
N VAL A 190 5.48 -11.72 -6.65
CA VAL A 190 5.29 -13.03 -6.00
C VAL A 190 6.66 -13.61 -5.65
N ALA A 191 6.77 -14.27 -4.49
CA ALA A 191 8.01 -14.94 -4.10
C ALA A 191 8.54 -15.85 -5.22
N ALA A 192 9.86 -15.91 -5.39
CA ALA A 192 10.45 -16.87 -6.32
C ALA A 192 10.07 -18.29 -5.87
N ALA A 193 9.69 -19.15 -6.81
CA ALA A 193 9.53 -20.57 -6.50
C ALA A 193 10.86 -21.09 -5.92
N ALA A 194 10.78 -21.77 -4.77
CA ALA A 194 11.97 -22.42 -4.22
C ALA A 194 12.54 -23.35 -5.30
N GLN A 195 13.78 -23.10 -5.72
CA GLN A 195 14.51 -24.03 -6.59
C GLN A 195 14.73 -25.30 -5.78
N LYS A 196 14.10 -26.41 -6.24
CA LYS A 196 14.32 -27.74 -5.68
C LYS A 196 15.62 -28.32 -6.21
#